data_b1b970b58a2c63dff03233791a52fa32
#
_entry.id   b1b970b58a2c63dff03233791a52fa32
#
_cell.length_a   1.000
_cell.length_b   1.000
_cell.length_c   1.000
_cell.angle_alpha   90.00
_cell.angle_beta   90.00
_cell.angle_gamma   90.00
#
_symmetry.space_group_name_H-M   'P 1'
#
loop_
_entity.id
_entity.type
_entity.pdbx_description
1 polymer ?
#
loop_
_entity_poly.entity_id
_entity_poly.type
_entity_poly.pdbx_seq_one_letter_code
_entity_poly.pdbx_strand_id
1 'polypeptide(L)'
;TSENVFVPLTIGGGIRAYTDAGGRRYSALDVASEYFRSGADKISIGSDAVYAVEALRRTGRGDGGSSLEQIARVYGNQAVVVSIDPRRVYVSSPADTPHRTVRTAEPGPNGERYCWFQCTVKGGREGRELDAVECARGAEELGAGEVLLNSIDRDGTGLGFDLELIQAVREAVSIPVSASSGAGRVEHFSEVFERTGVEAALAAGVFHRRE
;
A
#
# COMPACT_ATOMS: atom_id res chain seq x y z
N THR A 1 7.10 -8.27 -22.31
CA THR A 1 6.63 -9.21 -21.27
C THR A 1 5.15 -9.52 -21.48
N SER A 2 4.30 -8.54 -21.70
CA SER A 2 2.85 -8.70 -21.88
C SER A 2 2.46 -9.63 -23.04
N GLU A 3 3.24 -9.68 -24.12
CA GLU A 3 3.00 -10.56 -25.27
C GLU A 3 3.09 -12.06 -24.94
N ASN A 4 3.76 -12.43 -23.85
CA ASN A 4 4.01 -13.81 -23.43
C ASN A 4 3.44 -14.14 -22.04
N VAL A 5 2.68 -13.24 -21.45
CA VAL A 5 2.09 -13.39 -20.11
C VAL A 5 0.58 -13.26 -20.23
N PHE A 6 -0.14 -14.31 -19.85
CA PHE A 6 -1.60 -14.42 -19.97
C PHE A 6 -2.30 -14.34 -18.60
N VAL A 7 -1.67 -13.68 -17.63
CA VAL A 7 -2.24 -13.35 -16.33
C VAL A 7 -2.24 -11.83 -16.16
N PRO A 8 -3.16 -11.27 -15.36
CA PRO A 8 -3.18 -9.83 -15.12
C PRO A 8 -1.85 -9.31 -14.57
N LEU A 9 -1.36 -8.21 -15.15
CA LEU A 9 -0.11 -7.57 -14.77
C LEU A 9 -0.38 -6.25 -14.04
N THR A 10 0.04 -6.18 -12.77
CA THR A 10 0.13 -4.92 -12.03
C THR A 10 1.55 -4.39 -12.13
N ILE A 11 1.71 -3.19 -12.67
CA ILE A 11 3.02 -2.54 -12.82
C ILE A 11 3.11 -1.36 -11.87
N GLY A 12 4.16 -1.29 -11.08
CA GLY A 12 4.41 -0.22 -10.13
C GLY A 12 5.79 0.40 -10.31
N GLY A 13 5.99 1.55 -9.64
CA GLY A 13 7.23 2.31 -9.65
C GLY A 13 7.27 3.42 -10.70
N GLY A 14 7.76 4.60 -10.30
CA GLY A 14 7.94 5.73 -11.20
C GLY A 14 6.67 6.43 -11.72
N ILE A 15 5.49 6.04 -11.26
CA ILE A 15 4.22 6.65 -11.70
C ILE A 15 4.02 7.97 -10.96
N ARG A 16 4.68 9.00 -11.45
CA ARG A 16 4.64 10.38 -10.94
C ARG A 16 4.96 11.36 -12.06
N ALA A 17 4.59 12.62 -11.86
CA ALA A 17 5.00 13.67 -12.80
C ALA A 17 6.53 13.82 -12.82
N TYR A 18 7.10 13.99 -13.99
CA TYR A 18 8.53 14.28 -14.18
C TYR A 18 8.78 15.17 -15.39
N THR A 19 9.98 15.71 -15.46
CA THR A 19 10.46 16.47 -16.62
C THR A 19 11.66 15.72 -17.21
N ASP A 20 11.65 15.46 -18.49
CA ASP A 20 12.75 14.78 -19.19
C ASP A 20 13.97 15.71 -19.41
N ALA A 21 15.05 15.14 -19.91
CA ALA A 21 16.27 15.90 -20.20
C ALA A 21 16.08 16.99 -21.28
N GLY A 22 15.05 16.88 -22.10
CA GLY A 22 14.67 17.88 -23.13
C GLY A 22 13.78 19.00 -22.58
N GLY A 23 13.44 19.00 -21.30
CA GLY A 23 12.58 19.99 -20.65
C GLY A 23 11.07 19.73 -20.82
N ARG A 24 10.65 18.63 -21.43
CA ARG A 24 9.24 18.25 -21.58
C ARG A 24 8.71 17.67 -20.29
N ARG A 25 7.59 18.21 -19.81
CA ARG A 25 6.89 17.75 -18.60
C ARG A 25 5.90 16.66 -18.97
N TYR A 26 5.91 15.58 -18.18
CA TYR A 26 4.93 14.50 -18.23
C TYR A 26 4.16 14.46 -16.90
N SER A 27 2.85 14.32 -16.98
CA SER A 27 2.02 14.10 -15.80
C SER A 27 2.09 12.65 -15.36
N ALA A 28 1.63 12.35 -14.13
CA ALA A 28 1.48 10.96 -13.68
C ALA A 28 0.50 10.17 -14.57
N LEU A 29 -0.53 10.85 -15.12
CA LEU A 29 -1.47 10.25 -16.06
C LEU A 29 -0.79 9.88 -17.40
N ASP A 30 0.12 10.72 -17.92
CA ASP A 30 0.88 10.38 -19.13
C ASP A 30 1.74 9.13 -18.90
N VAL A 31 2.40 9.06 -17.74
CA VAL A 31 3.22 7.89 -17.37
C VAL A 31 2.35 6.64 -17.24
N ALA A 32 1.23 6.70 -16.54
CA ALA A 32 0.29 5.59 -16.41
C ALA A 32 -0.23 5.12 -17.77
N SER A 33 -0.54 6.07 -18.67
CA SER A 33 -1.00 5.78 -20.03
C SER A 33 0.03 4.98 -20.84
N GLU A 34 1.32 5.25 -20.68
CA GLU A 34 2.38 4.46 -21.31
C GLU A 34 2.43 3.04 -20.76
N TYR A 35 2.27 2.85 -19.44
CA TYR A 35 2.22 1.50 -18.86
C TYR A 35 1.01 0.70 -19.36
N PHE A 36 -0.18 1.31 -19.42
CA PHE A 36 -1.37 0.64 -19.96
C PHE A 36 -1.21 0.29 -21.44
N ARG A 37 -0.69 1.20 -22.26
CA ARG A 37 -0.38 0.92 -23.67
C ARG A 37 0.66 -0.18 -23.84
N SER A 38 1.56 -0.32 -22.90
CA SER A 38 2.58 -1.38 -22.86
C SER A 38 2.07 -2.71 -22.32
N GLY A 39 0.77 -2.82 -21.99
CA GLY A 39 0.11 -4.05 -21.59
C GLY A 39 -0.02 -4.28 -20.09
N ALA A 40 0.04 -3.21 -19.27
CA ALA A 40 -0.37 -3.30 -17.87
C ALA A 40 -1.90 -3.38 -17.76
N ASP A 41 -2.41 -4.26 -16.90
CA ASP A 41 -3.82 -4.32 -16.53
C ASP A 41 -4.15 -3.39 -15.37
N LYS A 42 -3.19 -3.22 -14.46
CA LYS A 42 -3.26 -2.32 -13.31
C LYS A 42 -1.94 -1.59 -13.13
N ILE A 43 -2.01 -0.43 -12.48
CA ILE A 43 -0.82 0.31 -12.05
C ILE A 43 -0.83 0.51 -10.55
N SER A 44 0.36 0.56 -9.93
CA SER A 44 0.51 0.76 -8.49
C SER A 44 1.15 2.11 -8.18
N ILE A 45 0.46 2.91 -7.36
CA ILE A 45 0.88 4.24 -6.91
C ILE A 45 1.23 4.16 -5.42
N GLY A 46 2.42 4.62 -5.04
CA GLY A 46 2.87 4.66 -3.64
C GLY A 46 2.81 6.08 -3.04
N SER A 47 3.95 6.76 -2.92
CA SER A 47 4.08 8.06 -2.23
C SER A 47 3.07 9.12 -2.69
N ASP A 48 2.75 9.19 -3.97
CA ASP A 48 1.79 10.16 -4.52
C ASP A 48 0.38 9.93 -3.97
N ALA A 49 -0.01 8.67 -3.70
CA ALA A 49 -1.29 8.37 -3.06
C ALA A 49 -1.31 8.84 -1.60
N VAL A 50 -0.22 8.66 -0.86
CA VAL A 50 -0.10 9.17 0.53
C VAL A 50 -0.27 10.69 0.56
N TYR A 51 0.40 11.41 -0.34
CA TYR A 51 0.26 12.87 -0.43
C TYR A 51 -1.16 13.31 -0.83
N ALA A 52 -1.82 12.55 -1.70
CA ALA A 52 -3.21 12.82 -2.09
C ALA A 52 -4.17 12.66 -0.89
N VAL A 53 -3.98 11.62 -0.08
CA VAL A 53 -4.77 11.41 1.14
C VAL A 53 -4.49 12.49 2.20
N GLU A 54 -3.25 12.91 2.37
CA GLU A 54 -2.92 14.04 3.26
C GLU A 54 -3.61 15.34 2.79
N ALA A 55 -3.67 15.57 1.48
CA ALA A 55 -4.40 16.71 0.92
C ALA A 55 -5.91 16.59 1.16
N LEU A 56 -6.49 15.41 0.93
CA LEU A 56 -7.90 15.11 1.24
C LEU A 56 -8.23 15.41 2.70
N ARG A 57 -7.41 14.94 3.66
CA ARG A 57 -7.59 15.20 5.09
C ARG A 57 -7.58 16.69 5.42
N ARG A 58 -6.70 17.46 4.80
CA ARG A 58 -6.57 18.90 5.02
C ARG A 58 -7.73 19.70 4.45
N THR A 59 -8.26 19.29 3.30
CA THR A 59 -9.30 20.04 2.56
C THR A 59 -10.72 19.52 2.83
N GLY A 60 -10.84 18.31 3.36
CA GLY A 60 -12.10 17.60 3.59
C GLY A 60 -12.77 17.06 2.33
N ARG A 61 -12.12 17.18 1.15
CA ARG A 61 -12.64 16.65 -0.12
C ARG A 61 -11.53 16.46 -1.14
N GLY A 62 -11.70 15.49 -2.05
CA GLY A 62 -10.93 15.40 -3.28
C GLY A 62 -11.25 16.56 -4.22
N ASP A 63 -10.26 17.07 -4.92
CA ASP A 63 -10.41 18.17 -5.89
C ASP A 63 -10.31 17.70 -7.35
N GLY A 64 -10.12 16.39 -7.55
CA GLY A 64 -9.93 15.77 -8.87
C GLY A 64 -8.55 16.00 -9.47
N GLY A 65 -7.64 16.64 -8.72
CA GLY A 65 -6.32 17.06 -9.19
C GLY A 65 -5.20 16.09 -8.89
N SER A 66 -5.38 15.17 -7.94
CA SER A 66 -4.34 14.18 -7.61
C SER A 66 -4.12 13.18 -8.75
N SER A 67 -2.91 12.61 -8.83
CA SER A 67 -2.60 11.54 -9.78
C SER A 67 -3.55 10.35 -9.66
N LEU A 68 -3.90 9.98 -8.43
CA LEU A 68 -4.83 8.90 -8.12
C LEU A 68 -6.21 9.16 -8.75
N GLU A 69 -6.81 10.33 -8.48
CA GLU A 69 -8.14 10.70 -9.00
C GLU A 69 -8.15 10.81 -10.53
N GLN A 70 -7.11 11.40 -11.12
CA GLN A 70 -7.01 11.56 -12.58
C GLN A 70 -6.92 10.21 -13.28
N ILE A 71 -6.08 9.29 -12.79
CA ILE A 71 -5.91 7.97 -13.38
C ILE A 71 -7.17 7.13 -13.18
N ALA A 72 -7.78 7.14 -11.98
CA ALA A 72 -9.02 6.44 -11.71
C ALA A 72 -10.19 6.92 -12.60
N ARG A 73 -10.26 8.23 -12.87
CA ARG A 73 -11.27 8.81 -13.77
C ARG A 73 -11.13 8.32 -15.21
N VAL A 74 -9.92 8.15 -15.70
CA VAL A 74 -9.65 7.77 -17.11
C VAL A 74 -9.73 6.27 -17.31
N TYR A 75 -9.19 5.48 -16.39
CA TYR A 75 -9.04 4.03 -16.56
C TYR A 75 -9.95 3.20 -15.66
N GLY A 76 -10.68 3.84 -14.75
CA GLY A 76 -11.53 3.19 -13.76
C GLY A 76 -10.76 2.83 -12.48
N ASN A 77 -11.47 2.77 -11.36
CA ASN A 77 -10.88 2.46 -10.05
C ASN A 77 -10.17 1.10 -10.04
N GLN A 78 -10.74 0.09 -10.70
CA GLN A 78 -10.19 -1.26 -10.78
C GLN A 78 -8.79 -1.33 -11.41
N ALA A 79 -8.37 -0.29 -12.14
CA ALA A 79 -7.04 -0.20 -12.75
C ALA A 79 -5.99 0.39 -11.80
N VAL A 80 -6.39 0.88 -10.62
CA VAL A 80 -5.52 1.62 -9.70
C VAL A 80 -5.32 0.85 -8.39
N VAL A 81 -4.08 0.45 -8.14
CA VAL A 81 -3.62 -0.14 -6.88
C VAL A 81 -2.88 0.93 -6.09
N VAL A 82 -3.19 1.08 -4.81
CA VAL A 82 -2.42 1.95 -3.92
C VAL A 82 -1.51 1.11 -3.04
N SER A 83 -0.19 1.33 -3.17
CA SER A 83 0.81 0.71 -2.32
C SER A 83 1.00 1.54 -1.05
N ILE A 84 0.77 0.92 0.10
CA ILE A 84 0.97 1.53 1.41
C ILE A 84 2.08 0.77 2.12
N ASP A 85 3.12 1.48 2.52
CA ASP A 85 4.31 0.93 3.18
C ASP A 85 4.36 1.44 4.63
N PRO A 86 3.57 0.88 5.56
CA PRO A 86 3.58 1.32 6.94
C PRO A 86 4.65 0.61 7.75
N ARG A 87 5.03 1.29 8.86
CA ARG A 87 5.86 0.73 9.91
C ARG A 87 5.15 0.83 11.25
N ARG A 88 5.49 -0.05 12.18
CA ARG A 88 5.00 0.00 13.55
C ARG A 88 5.68 1.13 14.32
N VAL A 89 4.89 1.99 14.93
CA VAL A 89 5.35 2.96 15.93
C VAL A 89 4.76 2.54 17.27
N TYR A 90 5.62 2.01 18.13
CA TYR A 90 5.22 1.52 19.44
C TYR A 90 4.97 2.65 20.42
N VAL A 91 3.95 2.50 21.26
CA VAL A 91 3.57 3.45 22.32
C VAL A 91 3.25 2.69 23.60
N SER A 92 3.49 3.32 24.74
CA SER A 92 3.25 2.68 26.06
C SER A 92 1.75 2.62 26.36
N SER A 93 0.99 3.61 25.88
CA SER A 93 -0.46 3.72 26.07
C SER A 93 -1.13 4.25 24.81
N PRO A 94 -2.40 3.86 24.54
CA PRO A 94 -3.19 4.49 23.47
C PRO A 94 -3.34 6.01 23.60
N ALA A 95 -3.17 6.57 24.80
CA ALA A 95 -3.25 8.00 25.04
C ALA A 95 -1.99 8.78 24.61
N ASP A 96 -0.89 8.09 24.29
CA ASP A 96 0.37 8.71 23.90
C ASP A 96 0.40 9.17 22.43
N THR A 97 -0.64 8.89 21.67
CA THR A 97 -0.74 9.24 20.25
C THR A 97 -2.17 9.60 19.87
N PRO A 98 -2.38 10.52 18.92
CA PRO A 98 -3.71 10.78 18.37
C PRO A 98 -4.19 9.71 17.38
N HIS A 99 -3.29 8.80 16.96
CA HIS A 99 -3.59 7.78 15.97
C HIS A 99 -4.31 6.56 16.57
N ARG A 100 -5.05 5.84 15.75
CA ARG A 100 -5.64 4.56 16.13
C ARG A 100 -4.53 3.59 16.51
N THR A 101 -4.58 3.04 17.72
CA THR A 101 -3.63 2.02 18.14
C THR A 101 -4.25 0.63 18.08
N VAL A 102 -3.40 -0.36 17.89
CA VAL A 102 -3.72 -1.79 18.08
C VAL A 102 -2.92 -2.33 19.25
N ARG A 103 -3.50 -3.31 19.95
CA ARG A 103 -2.76 -4.06 20.95
C ARG A 103 -1.98 -5.16 20.23
N THR A 104 -0.67 -5.19 20.42
CA THR A 104 0.21 -6.15 19.75
C THR A 104 0.25 -7.49 20.45
N ALA A 105 0.29 -8.59 19.70
CA ALA A 105 0.49 -9.92 20.24
C ALA A 105 1.88 -10.05 20.89
N GLU A 106 2.90 -9.58 20.16
CA GLU A 106 4.27 -9.53 20.65
C GLU A 106 4.59 -8.14 21.20
N PRO A 107 5.34 -8.03 22.32
CA PRO A 107 5.74 -6.73 22.85
C PRO A 107 6.71 -6.02 21.91
N GLY A 108 6.66 -4.69 21.92
CA GLY A 108 7.64 -3.84 21.26
C GLY A 108 9.04 -3.91 21.88
N PRO A 109 10.02 -3.23 21.29
CA PRO A 109 11.42 -3.31 21.70
C PRO A 109 11.70 -2.96 23.17
N ASN A 110 10.86 -2.11 23.78
CA ASN A 110 10.97 -1.71 25.19
C ASN A 110 9.83 -2.29 26.05
N GLY A 111 9.11 -3.30 25.54
CA GLY A 111 7.99 -3.95 26.24
C GLY A 111 6.63 -3.30 26.02
N GLU A 112 6.52 -2.40 25.07
CA GLU A 112 5.25 -1.75 24.71
C GLU A 112 4.23 -2.79 24.21
N ARG A 113 2.97 -2.55 24.54
CA ARG A 113 1.85 -3.43 24.16
C ARG A 113 0.92 -2.82 23.13
N TYR A 114 1.22 -1.62 22.65
CA TYR A 114 0.43 -0.92 21.66
C TYR A 114 1.33 -0.37 20.56
N CYS A 115 0.81 -0.31 19.35
CA CYS A 115 1.43 0.42 18.26
C CYS A 115 0.35 1.05 17.37
N TRP A 116 0.75 2.00 16.53
CA TRP A 116 0.00 2.45 15.38
C TRP A 116 0.83 2.22 14.11
N PHE A 117 0.18 2.23 12.96
CA PHE A 117 0.83 1.89 11.69
C PHE A 117 1.10 3.15 10.89
N GLN A 118 2.29 3.71 11.09
CA GLN A 118 2.71 4.95 10.43
C GLN A 118 2.97 4.74 8.96
N CYS A 119 2.24 5.42 8.08
CA CYS A 119 2.54 5.46 6.65
C CYS A 119 3.92 6.07 6.40
N THR A 120 4.61 5.56 5.39
CA THR A 120 5.87 6.11 4.92
C THR A 120 5.80 6.46 3.44
N VAL A 121 6.73 7.29 3.02
CA VAL A 121 6.95 7.66 1.62
C VAL A 121 8.41 7.47 1.25
N LYS A 122 8.74 7.64 -0.04
CA LYS A 122 10.11 7.52 -0.57
C LYS A 122 10.75 6.16 -0.27
N GLY A 123 9.96 5.08 -0.34
CA GLY A 123 10.43 3.72 -0.08
C GLY A 123 10.82 3.50 1.38
N GLY A 124 9.97 3.87 2.32
CA GLY A 124 10.13 3.64 3.76
C GLY A 124 11.04 4.65 4.48
N ARG A 125 11.61 5.63 3.76
CA ARG A 125 12.63 6.53 4.32
C ARG A 125 12.06 7.68 5.13
N GLU A 126 10.83 8.07 4.90
CA GLU A 126 10.20 9.23 5.54
C GLU A 126 8.83 8.84 6.09
N GLY A 127 8.68 8.91 7.43
CA GLY A 127 7.39 8.69 8.09
C GLY A 127 6.46 9.89 7.93
N ARG A 128 5.15 9.62 7.90
CA ARG A 128 4.11 10.64 7.80
C ARG A 128 3.19 10.60 9.02
N GLU A 129 2.56 11.73 9.32
CA GLU A 129 1.52 11.80 10.36
C GLU A 129 0.16 11.30 9.82
N LEU A 130 0.20 10.06 9.31
CA LEU A 130 -0.93 9.39 8.69
C LEU A 130 -0.87 7.90 9.04
N ASP A 131 -1.95 7.40 9.63
CA ASP A 131 -2.12 5.97 9.91
C ASP A 131 -2.50 5.19 8.65
N ALA A 132 -2.07 3.93 8.56
CA ALA A 132 -2.32 3.09 7.39
C ALA A 132 -3.82 2.85 7.11
N VAL A 133 -4.64 2.76 8.16
CA VAL A 133 -6.10 2.59 8.02
C VAL A 133 -6.72 3.87 7.44
N GLU A 134 -6.31 5.04 7.94
CA GLU A 134 -6.75 6.32 7.40
C GLU A 134 -6.30 6.52 5.96
N CYS A 135 -5.06 6.10 5.65
CA CYS A 135 -4.53 6.14 4.30
C CYS A 135 -5.33 5.26 3.33
N ALA A 136 -5.64 4.03 3.73
CA ALA A 136 -6.41 3.11 2.90
C ALA A 136 -7.83 3.64 2.62
N ARG A 137 -8.52 4.17 3.64
CA ARG A 137 -9.84 4.79 3.48
C ARG A 137 -9.82 6.00 2.56
N GLY A 138 -8.84 6.88 2.75
CA GLY A 138 -8.71 8.06 1.90
C GLY A 138 -8.35 7.70 0.45
N ALA A 139 -7.54 6.68 0.27
CA ALA A 139 -7.22 6.17 -1.06
C ALA A 139 -8.45 5.58 -1.77
N GLU A 140 -9.28 4.80 -1.07
CA GLU A 140 -10.55 4.30 -1.58
C GLU A 140 -11.49 5.45 -1.96
N GLU A 141 -11.64 6.47 -1.12
CA GLU A 141 -12.44 7.67 -1.40
C GLU A 141 -11.95 8.42 -2.65
N LEU A 142 -10.64 8.49 -2.87
CA LEU A 142 -10.03 9.12 -4.03
C LEU A 142 -10.04 8.25 -5.31
N GLY A 143 -10.54 7.01 -5.23
CA GLY A 143 -10.75 6.15 -6.39
C GLY A 143 -9.73 5.01 -6.55
N ALA A 144 -9.03 4.61 -5.51
CA ALA A 144 -8.29 3.34 -5.52
C ALA A 144 -9.26 2.16 -5.67
N GLY A 145 -8.87 1.15 -6.42
CA GLY A 145 -9.63 -0.09 -6.58
C GLY A 145 -9.02 -1.29 -5.85
N GLU A 146 -7.81 -1.13 -5.32
CA GLU A 146 -7.11 -2.15 -4.54
C GLU A 146 -6.04 -1.51 -3.64
N VAL A 147 -5.81 -2.10 -2.48
CA VAL A 147 -4.68 -1.75 -1.59
C VAL A 147 -3.64 -2.87 -1.63
N LEU A 148 -2.40 -2.53 -1.96
CA LEU A 148 -1.23 -3.38 -1.74
C LEU A 148 -0.54 -2.93 -0.44
N LEU A 149 -0.54 -3.80 0.56
CA LEU A 149 -0.10 -3.46 1.91
C LEU A 149 1.24 -4.15 2.24
N ASN A 150 2.31 -3.35 2.36
CA ASN A 150 3.67 -3.84 2.62
C ASN A 150 4.10 -3.50 4.04
N SER A 151 4.21 -4.47 4.93
CA SER A 151 4.74 -4.24 6.27
C SER A 151 6.27 -4.09 6.23
N ILE A 152 6.78 -2.88 6.52
CA ILE A 152 8.22 -2.63 6.59
C ILE A 152 8.87 -3.50 7.66
N ASP A 153 8.22 -3.68 8.81
CA ASP A 153 8.75 -4.45 9.95
C ASP A 153 8.82 -5.96 9.66
N ARG A 154 8.04 -6.45 8.70
CA ARG A 154 8.04 -7.87 8.31
C ARG A 154 8.83 -8.16 7.05
N ASP A 155 9.17 -7.11 6.28
CA ASP A 155 9.85 -7.31 5.00
C ASP A 155 11.20 -8.00 5.15
N GLY A 156 11.41 -9.07 4.39
CA GLY A 156 12.63 -9.88 4.41
C GLY A 156 12.84 -10.75 5.65
N THR A 157 11.96 -10.71 6.67
CA THR A 157 12.15 -11.46 7.92
C THR A 157 11.86 -12.95 7.81
N GLY A 158 10.94 -13.35 6.92
CA GLY A 158 10.45 -14.73 6.84
C GLY A 158 9.60 -15.19 8.03
N LEU A 159 9.20 -14.27 8.92
CA LEU A 159 8.48 -14.59 10.18
C LEU A 159 6.95 -14.61 10.03
N GLY A 160 6.44 -14.48 8.82
CA GLY A 160 5.01 -14.40 8.52
C GLY A 160 4.53 -12.97 8.30
N PHE A 161 3.33 -12.85 7.74
CA PHE A 161 2.69 -11.58 7.47
C PHE A 161 2.34 -10.81 8.76
N ASP A 162 2.19 -9.49 8.67
CA ASP A 162 1.73 -8.65 9.77
C ASP A 162 0.19 -8.72 9.88
N LEU A 163 -0.30 -9.73 10.58
CA LEU A 163 -1.73 -10.03 10.65
C LEU A 163 -2.56 -8.90 11.28
N GLU A 164 -2.01 -8.22 12.29
CA GLU A 164 -2.70 -7.11 12.98
C GLU A 164 -2.87 -5.90 12.06
N LEU A 165 -1.83 -5.57 11.30
CA LEU A 165 -1.87 -4.52 10.28
C LEU A 165 -2.87 -4.86 9.18
N ILE A 166 -2.77 -6.07 8.64
CA ILE A 166 -3.59 -6.51 7.51
C ILE A 166 -5.06 -6.55 7.90
N GLN A 167 -5.38 -7.12 9.06
CA GLN A 167 -6.75 -7.16 9.58
C GLN A 167 -7.30 -5.74 9.78
N ALA A 168 -6.52 -4.84 10.39
CA ALA A 168 -6.95 -3.47 10.65
C ALA A 168 -7.29 -2.71 9.37
N VAL A 169 -6.52 -2.89 8.29
CA VAL A 169 -6.78 -2.26 6.98
C VAL A 169 -7.93 -2.95 6.28
N ARG A 170 -7.95 -4.31 6.24
CA ARG A 170 -9.01 -5.08 5.56
C ARG A 170 -10.40 -4.78 6.10
N GLU A 171 -10.55 -4.64 7.41
CA GLU A 171 -11.82 -4.27 8.06
C GLU A 171 -12.26 -2.83 7.77
N ALA A 172 -11.36 -1.98 7.33
CA ALA A 172 -11.60 -0.55 7.19
C ALA A 172 -12.03 -0.13 5.78
N VAL A 173 -11.79 -0.96 4.76
CA VAL A 173 -12.08 -0.66 3.35
C VAL A 173 -12.97 -1.72 2.73
N SER A 174 -13.67 -1.35 1.65
CA SER A 174 -14.51 -2.28 0.87
C SER A 174 -13.78 -2.86 -0.34
N ILE A 175 -12.72 -2.21 -0.79
CA ILE A 175 -11.88 -2.66 -1.90
C ILE A 175 -10.94 -3.79 -1.47
N PRO A 176 -10.52 -4.66 -2.41
CA PRO A 176 -9.57 -5.74 -2.14
C PRO A 176 -8.27 -5.27 -1.49
N VAL A 177 -7.74 -6.09 -0.58
CA VAL A 177 -6.44 -5.88 0.06
C VAL A 177 -5.52 -7.05 -0.28
N SER A 178 -4.37 -6.73 -0.86
CA SER A 178 -3.29 -7.68 -1.11
C SER A 178 -2.23 -7.56 -0.03
N ALA A 179 -2.00 -8.64 0.74
CA ALA A 179 -0.99 -8.69 1.79
C ALA A 179 0.41 -8.93 1.21
N SER A 180 1.40 -8.19 1.70
CA SER A 180 2.79 -8.31 1.30
C SER A 180 3.73 -8.22 2.49
N SER A 181 4.93 -8.74 2.31
CA SER A 181 6.04 -8.77 3.27
C SER A 181 5.92 -9.83 4.37
N GLY A 182 7.01 -10.54 4.59
CA GLY A 182 7.19 -11.46 5.72
C GLY A 182 6.97 -12.94 5.43
N ALA A 183 6.41 -13.34 4.29
CA ALA A 183 6.25 -14.76 3.96
C ALA A 183 7.61 -15.47 3.86
N GLY A 184 7.81 -16.51 4.65
CA GLY A 184 9.01 -17.36 4.64
C GLY A 184 8.71 -18.82 4.37
N ARG A 185 7.43 -19.24 4.39
CA ARG A 185 6.99 -20.61 4.15
C ARG A 185 5.52 -20.63 3.69
N VAL A 186 5.08 -21.77 3.17
CA VAL A 186 3.74 -21.92 2.57
C VAL A 186 2.62 -21.70 3.60
N GLU A 187 2.81 -22.14 4.84
CA GLU A 187 1.81 -22.03 5.91
C GLU A 187 1.47 -20.57 6.25
N HIS A 188 2.39 -19.64 6.01
CA HIS A 188 2.11 -18.21 6.22
C HIS A 188 1.01 -17.70 5.27
N PHE A 189 0.89 -18.27 4.06
CA PHE A 189 -0.20 -17.92 3.15
C PHE A 189 -1.55 -18.44 3.65
N SER A 190 -1.61 -19.70 4.13
CA SER A 190 -2.84 -20.24 4.73
C SER A 190 -3.27 -19.40 5.93
N GLU A 191 -2.31 -19.06 6.81
CA GLU A 191 -2.56 -18.26 8.01
C GLU A 191 -3.13 -16.87 7.68
N VAL A 192 -2.54 -16.15 6.72
CA VAL A 192 -3.00 -14.79 6.39
C VAL A 192 -4.42 -14.81 5.81
N PHE A 193 -4.75 -15.76 4.94
CA PHE A 193 -6.10 -15.89 4.39
C PHE A 193 -7.13 -16.25 5.46
N GLU A 194 -6.84 -17.23 6.31
CA GLU A 194 -7.76 -17.70 7.34
C GLU A 194 -8.02 -16.65 8.41
N ARG A 195 -6.99 -15.90 8.81
CA ARG A 195 -7.08 -14.97 9.94
C ARG A 195 -7.49 -13.56 9.57
N THR A 196 -7.27 -13.12 8.34
CA THR A 196 -7.52 -11.72 7.96
C THR A 196 -8.59 -11.57 6.88
N GLY A 197 -8.87 -12.62 6.12
CA GLY A 197 -9.84 -12.59 5.03
C GLY A 197 -9.41 -11.70 3.85
N VAL A 198 -8.11 -11.47 3.65
CA VAL A 198 -7.60 -10.76 2.49
C VAL A 198 -7.84 -11.54 1.20
N GLU A 199 -7.96 -10.83 0.10
CA GLU A 199 -8.24 -11.40 -1.22
C GLU A 199 -7.01 -11.96 -1.91
N ALA A 200 -5.81 -11.43 -1.58
CA ALA A 200 -4.56 -11.89 -2.16
C ALA A 200 -3.38 -11.73 -1.19
N ALA A 201 -2.34 -12.52 -1.42
CA ALA A 201 -1.07 -12.40 -0.72
C ALA A 201 0.07 -12.63 -1.72
N LEU A 202 1.15 -11.86 -1.57
CA LEU A 202 2.31 -11.96 -2.46
C LEU A 202 3.61 -12.09 -1.68
N ALA A 203 4.58 -12.74 -2.30
CA ALA A 203 5.95 -12.83 -1.81
C ALA A 203 6.93 -13.00 -2.98
N ALA A 204 8.17 -12.65 -2.76
CA ALA A 204 9.24 -12.84 -3.72
C ALA A 204 10.25 -13.90 -3.24
N GLY A 205 10.79 -13.73 -2.04
CA GLY A 205 11.91 -14.51 -1.54
C GLY A 205 11.67 -16.01 -1.49
N VAL A 206 10.52 -16.44 -0.99
CA VAL A 206 10.16 -17.85 -0.88
C VAL A 206 10.09 -18.56 -2.22
N PHE A 207 9.65 -17.85 -3.28
CA PHE A 207 9.60 -18.40 -4.64
C PHE A 207 10.97 -18.39 -5.33
N HIS A 208 11.78 -17.34 -5.11
CA HIS A 208 13.11 -17.24 -5.70
C HIS A 208 14.11 -18.22 -5.10
N ARG A 209 14.08 -18.40 -3.80
CA ARG A 209 15.01 -19.29 -3.10
C ARG A 209 14.58 -20.76 -3.14
N ARG A 210 13.32 -21.04 -3.50
CA ARG A 210 12.72 -22.39 -3.49
C ARG A 210 12.79 -23.07 -2.12
N GLU A 211 12.63 -22.30 -1.06
CA GLU A 211 12.58 -22.75 0.33
C GLU A 211 11.14 -23.05 0.77
#